data_f037bd47f9bc0682b3927fb00af06bbf
#
_entry.id   f037bd47f9bc0682b3927fb00af06bbf
#
_cell.length_a   1.000
_cell.length_b   1.000
_cell.length_c   1.000
_cell.angle_alpha   90.00
_cell.angle_beta   90.00
_cell.angle_gamma   90.00
#
_symmetry.space_group_name_H-M   'P 1'
#
loop_
_entity.id
_entity.type
_entity.pdbx_description
1 polymer ?
#
loop_
_entity_poly.entity_id
_entity_poly.type
_entity_poly.pdbx_seq_one_letter_code
_entity_poly.pdbx_strand_id
1 'polypeptide(L)'
;MQIIPMRELKNTVEIERRCAEENGPVFITKNGYGRLVVMDIDYYDRTMKEMEEAKLILEGLRDVEQGRTVDGETFMKELGAKYGL
;
A
#
# COMPACT_ATOMS: atom_id res chain seq x y z
N MET A 1 2.70 6.75 12.73
CA MET A 1 3.65 5.85 12.06
C MET A 1 4.63 5.30 13.11
N GLN A 2 4.78 3.99 13.15
CA GLN A 2 5.71 3.37 14.10
C GLN A 2 6.98 2.90 13.39
N ILE A 3 8.10 3.13 14.04
CA ILE A 3 9.42 2.73 13.56
C ILE A 3 10.10 2.00 14.72
N ILE A 4 10.48 0.74 14.51
CA ILE A 4 11.11 -0.06 15.56
C ILE A 4 12.38 -0.73 15.05
N PRO A 5 13.38 -0.95 15.91
CA PRO A 5 14.59 -1.65 15.51
C PRO A 5 14.34 -3.14 15.29
N MET A 6 15.09 -3.72 14.37
CA MET A 6 14.95 -5.14 13.97
C MET A 6 15.08 -6.12 15.16
N ARG A 7 15.89 -5.80 16.14
CA ARG A 7 16.07 -6.65 17.33
C ARG A 7 14.76 -6.89 18.09
N GLU A 8 13.78 -5.98 17.98
CA GLU A 8 12.50 -6.12 18.66
C GLU A 8 11.56 -7.12 17.99
N LEU A 9 11.88 -7.59 16.80
CA LEU A 9 11.11 -8.64 16.12
C LEU A 9 11.09 -9.96 16.90
N LYS A 10 12.00 -10.15 17.83
CA LYS A 10 12.01 -11.32 18.72
C LYS A 10 10.80 -11.37 19.63
N ASN A 11 10.22 -10.22 19.95
CA ASN A 11 9.02 -10.13 20.77
C ASN A 11 7.78 -10.14 19.88
N THR A 12 7.35 -11.32 19.50
CA THR A 12 6.26 -11.49 18.54
C THR A 12 4.91 -10.97 19.07
N VAL A 13 4.66 -11.11 20.37
CA VAL A 13 3.43 -10.59 20.99
C VAL A 13 3.35 -9.07 20.87
N GLU A 14 4.47 -8.40 21.16
CA GLU A 14 4.54 -6.94 21.08
C GLU A 14 4.40 -6.44 19.64
N ILE A 15 5.02 -7.14 18.69
CA ILE A 15 4.91 -6.81 17.27
C ILE A 15 3.47 -6.93 16.80
N GLU A 16 2.79 -8.00 17.16
CA GLU A 16 1.39 -8.21 16.82
C GLU A 16 0.51 -7.08 17.39
N ARG A 17 0.74 -6.74 18.65
CA ARG A 17 0.02 -5.65 19.31
C ARG A 17 0.23 -4.30 18.59
N ARG A 18 1.46 -3.98 18.26
CA ARG A 18 1.79 -2.72 17.56
C ARG A 18 1.16 -2.64 16.18
N CYS A 19 1.17 -3.74 15.45
CA CYS A 19 0.52 -3.77 14.13
C CYS A 19 -0.99 -3.56 14.23
N ALA A 20 -1.63 -4.16 15.24
CA ALA A 20 -3.06 -3.97 15.48
C ALA A 20 -3.39 -2.53 15.88
N GLU A 21 -2.58 -1.92 16.74
CA GLU A 21 -2.78 -0.52 17.16
C GLU A 21 -2.57 0.46 16.02
N GLU A 22 -1.53 0.27 15.22
CA GLU A 22 -1.20 1.17 14.12
C GLU A 22 -2.24 1.12 13.01
N ASN A 23 -2.86 -0.03 12.81
CA ASN A 23 -3.77 -0.27 11.68
C ASN A 23 -3.16 0.23 10.37
N GLY A 24 -1.87 -0.03 10.21
CA GLY A 24 -1.06 0.40 9.08
C GLY A 24 0.32 -0.23 9.16
N PRO A 25 1.26 0.18 8.29
CA PRO A 25 2.58 -0.40 8.28
C PRO A 25 3.41 0.01 9.50
N VAL A 26 4.18 -0.94 10.02
CA VAL A 26 5.22 -0.71 11.03
C VAL A 26 6.57 -0.91 10.37
N PHE A 27 7.41 0.10 10.41
CA PHE A 27 8.70 0.08 9.72
C PHE A 27 9.78 -0.49 10.63
N ILE A 28 10.53 -1.45 10.10
CA ILE A 28 11.61 -2.11 10.81
C ILE A 28 12.93 -1.58 10.28
N THR A 29 13.76 -1.09 11.19
CA THR A 29 15.05 -0.50 10.85
C THR A 29 16.21 -1.34 11.36
N LYS A 30 17.34 -1.24 10.67
CA LYS A 30 18.60 -1.80 11.10
C LYS A 30 19.70 -0.79 10.79
N ASN A 31 20.51 -0.45 11.80
CA ASN A 31 21.58 0.55 11.68
C ASN A 31 21.06 1.89 11.12
N GLY A 32 19.87 2.29 11.53
CA GLY A 32 19.26 3.54 11.11
C GLY A 32 18.59 3.52 9.74
N TYR A 33 18.59 2.39 9.04
CA TYR A 33 17.99 2.26 7.72
C TYR A 33 16.76 1.36 7.76
N GLY A 34 15.73 1.74 6.99
CA GLY A 34 14.56 0.89 6.79
C GLY A 34 14.93 -0.40 6.07
N ARG A 35 14.50 -1.53 6.62
CA ARG A 35 14.80 -2.86 6.06
C ARG A 35 13.57 -3.67 5.75
N LEU A 36 12.57 -3.60 6.62
CA LEU A 36 11.36 -4.41 6.50
C LEU A 36 10.15 -3.56 6.82
N VAL A 37 9.01 -4.04 6.38
CA VAL A 37 7.71 -3.50 6.75
C VAL A 37 6.88 -4.65 7.29
N VAL A 38 6.27 -4.46 8.44
CA VAL A 38 5.39 -5.44 9.07
C VAL A 38 4.02 -4.81 9.21
N MET A 39 2.97 -5.55 8.91
CA MET A 39 1.61 -5.03 8.99
C MET A 39 0.63 -6.15 9.31
N ASP A 40 -0.53 -5.75 9.83
CA ASP A 40 -1.63 -6.68 10.07
C ASP A 40 -2.13 -7.24 8.74
N ILE A 41 -2.48 -8.53 8.73
CA ILE A 41 -2.91 -9.19 7.49
C ILE A 41 -4.19 -8.58 6.91
N ASP A 42 -5.10 -8.13 7.76
CA ASP A 42 -6.34 -7.49 7.29
C ASP A 42 -6.02 -6.15 6.60
N TYR A 43 -5.09 -5.39 7.17
CA TYR A 43 -4.62 -4.16 6.54
C TYR A 43 -3.96 -4.44 5.20
N TYR A 44 -3.10 -5.44 5.14
CA TYR A 44 -2.43 -5.85 3.91
C TYR A 44 -3.44 -6.24 2.82
N ASP A 45 -4.40 -7.08 3.17
CA ASP A 45 -5.41 -7.55 2.22
C ASP A 45 -6.24 -6.39 1.66
N ARG A 46 -6.69 -5.47 2.51
CA ARG A 46 -7.44 -4.29 2.05
C ARG A 46 -6.59 -3.41 1.14
N THR A 47 -5.36 -3.13 1.53
CA THR A 47 -4.46 -2.26 0.77
C THR A 47 -4.11 -2.86 -0.58
N MET A 48 -3.79 -4.14 -0.63
CA MET A 48 -3.48 -4.83 -1.87
C MET A 48 -4.68 -4.92 -2.79
N LYS A 49 -5.85 -5.18 -2.24
CA LYS A 49 -7.10 -5.21 -3.00
C LYS A 49 -7.38 -3.87 -3.66
N GLU A 50 -7.24 -2.78 -2.91
CA GLU A 50 -7.42 -1.43 -3.45
C GLU A 50 -6.42 -1.13 -4.57
N MET A 51 -5.18 -1.52 -4.40
CA MET A 51 -4.14 -1.35 -5.41
C MET A 51 -4.42 -2.17 -6.66
N GLU A 52 -4.87 -3.40 -6.51
CA GLU A 52 -5.25 -4.26 -7.63
C GLU A 52 -6.44 -3.68 -8.41
N GLU A 53 -7.45 -3.20 -7.71
CA GLU A 53 -8.61 -2.54 -8.34
C GLU A 53 -8.17 -1.31 -9.14
N ALA A 54 -7.33 -0.46 -8.56
CA ALA A 54 -6.78 0.70 -9.25
C ALA A 54 -5.97 0.31 -10.49
N LYS A 55 -5.15 -0.73 -10.37
CA LYS A 55 -4.34 -1.23 -11.48
C LYS A 55 -5.21 -1.77 -12.62
N LEU A 56 -6.23 -2.53 -12.31
CA LEU A 56 -7.17 -3.06 -13.31
C LEU A 56 -7.90 -1.95 -14.04
N ILE A 57 -8.33 -0.92 -13.34
CA ILE A 57 -8.98 0.25 -13.94
C ILE A 57 -8.01 0.98 -14.86
N LEU A 58 -6.76 1.18 -14.44
CA LEU A 58 -5.75 1.84 -15.26
C LEU A 58 -5.39 1.02 -16.50
N GLU A 59 -5.31 -0.29 -16.39
CA GLU A 59 -5.09 -1.19 -17.53
C GLU A 59 -6.26 -1.15 -18.50
N GLY A 60 -7.49 -1.16 -18.00
CA GLY A 60 -8.68 -1.00 -18.81
C GLY A 60 -8.72 0.32 -19.57
N LEU A 61 -8.28 1.41 -18.92
CA LEU A 61 -8.14 2.71 -19.55
C LEU A 61 -7.08 2.73 -20.65
N ARG A 62 -5.99 2.03 -20.43
CA ARG A 62 -4.93 1.91 -21.42
C ARG A 62 -5.42 1.22 -22.68
N ASP A 63 -6.23 0.18 -22.53
CA ASP A 63 -6.87 -0.52 -23.64
C ASP A 63 -7.87 0.38 -24.37
N VAL A 64 -8.61 1.19 -23.64
CA VAL A 64 -9.56 2.16 -24.16
C VAL A 64 -8.85 3.28 -24.91
N GLU A 65 -7.70 3.77 -24.41
CA GLU A 65 -6.88 4.76 -25.11
C GLU A 65 -6.36 4.21 -26.43
N GLN A 66 -5.94 2.96 -26.47
CA GLN A 66 -5.56 2.30 -27.71
C GLN A 66 -6.73 2.14 -28.66
N GLY A 67 -7.95 2.08 -28.12
CA GLY A 67 -9.21 2.11 -28.85
C GLY A 67 -9.74 3.50 -29.19
N ARG A 68 -9.00 4.59 -28.84
CA ARG A 68 -9.25 6.00 -29.18
C ARG A 68 -10.39 6.69 -28.48
N THR A 69 -10.54 6.52 -27.20
CA THR A 69 -11.43 7.35 -26.41
C THR A 69 -10.74 8.62 -25.95
N VAL A 70 -11.50 9.70 -25.91
CA VAL A 70 -11.01 11.08 -25.89
C VAL A 70 -10.64 11.57 -24.48
N ASP A 71 -11.14 10.95 -23.40
CA ASP A 71 -11.01 11.46 -22.04
C ASP A 71 -10.16 10.58 -21.10
N GLY A 72 -9.27 9.75 -21.66
CA GLY A 72 -8.39 8.89 -20.89
C GLY A 72 -7.52 9.64 -19.91
N GLU A 73 -6.98 10.79 -20.30
CA GLU A 73 -6.13 11.60 -19.45
C GLU A 73 -6.85 12.18 -18.24
N THR A 74 -8.04 12.75 -18.45
CA THR A 74 -8.85 13.30 -17.37
C THR A 74 -9.29 12.21 -16.40
N PHE A 75 -9.71 11.08 -16.94
CA PHE A 75 -10.13 9.93 -16.14
C PHE A 75 -8.97 9.36 -15.33
N MET A 76 -7.78 9.28 -15.90
CA MET A 76 -6.58 8.83 -15.18
C MET A 76 -6.19 9.79 -14.06
N LYS A 77 -6.35 11.09 -14.25
CA LYS A 77 -6.11 12.09 -13.20
C LYS A 77 -7.11 11.93 -12.06
N GLU A 78 -8.36 11.72 -12.35
CA GLU A 78 -9.39 11.48 -11.35
C GLU A 78 -9.10 10.20 -10.55
N LEU A 79 -8.72 9.12 -11.22
CA LEU A 79 -8.31 7.88 -10.56
C LEU A 79 -7.06 8.08 -9.71
N GLY A 80 -6.09 8.83 -10.21
CA GLY A 80 -4.89 9.15 -9.47
C GLY A 80 -5.20 9.89 -8.18
N ALA A 81 -6.09 10.88 -8.23
CA ALA A 81 -6.55 11.61 -7.05
C ALA A 81 -7.30 10.71 -6.07
N LYS A 82 -8.16 9.82 -6.58
CA LYS A 82 -8.97 8.92 -5.76
C LYS A 82 -8.14 7.86 -5.05
N TYR A 83 -7.12 7.32 -5.70
CA TYR A 83 -6.29 6.25 -5.16
C TYR A 83 -4.92 6.70 -4.64
N GLY A 84 -4.61 7.99 -4.70
CA GLY A 84 -3.34 8.53 -4.23
C GLY A 84 -2.14 8.15 -5.11
N LEU A 85 -2.37 7.96 -6.37
CA LEU A 85 -1.31 7.56 -7.32
C LEU A 85 -0.51 8.75 -7.86
#